data_1f5f278d327c7c6ede270d24565b6e93
#
_entry.id   1f5f278d327c7c6ede270d24565b6e93
#
_cell.length_a   1.000
_cell.length_b   1.000
_cell.length_c   1.000
_cell.angle_alpha   90.00
_cell.angle_beta   90.00
_cell.angle_gamma   90.00
#
_symmetry.space_group_name_H-M   'P 1'
#
loop_
_entity.id
_entity.type
_entity.pdbx_description
1 polymer ?
#
loop_
_entity_poly.entity_id
_entity_poly.type
_entity_poly.pdbx_seq_one_letter_code
_entity_poly.pdbx_strand_id
1 'polypeptide(L)'
;WIDSITQAFFGDAPIYDYEAYTQPTKAQILEREGRLPDAVIACVGGGSNAIGMFADFINETNVGLIGVEPGGHGIETGEHGAPLKHGRVGIYFGMKAPMMQTEDGQIEESYSISAGLDFPSVGRVS
;
A
#
# COMPACT_ATOMS: atom_id res chain seq x y z
N TRP A 1 -8.66 10.60 8.54
CA TRP A 1 -7.34 11.20 8.51
C TRP A 1 -6.25 10.16 8.48
N ILE A 2 -5.31 10.23 7.68
CA ILE A 2 -4.14 9.37 7.42
C ILE A 2 -4.44 7.87 7.21
N ASP A 3 -5.61 7.52 6.78
CA ASP A 3 -5.86 6.14 6.37
C ASP A 3 -5.29 5.86 4.99
N SER A 4 -4.88 6.89 4.27
CA SER A 4 -4.15 6.74 3.02
C SER A 4 -3.17 7.89 2.86
N ILE A 5 -1.91 7.63 3.10
CA ILE A 5 -0.85 8.52 2.67
C ILE A 5 -0.58 8.18 1.20
N THR A 6 -1.06 9.04 0.33
CA THR A 6 -0.74 8.96 -1.09
C THR A 6 0.09 10.17 -1.45
N GLN A 7 1.30 9.96 -1.88
CA GLN A 7 2.26 11.01 -2.14
C GLN A 7 2.92 10.85 -3.49
N ALA A 8 3.08 11.95 -4.20
CA ALA A 8 3.88 12.01 -5.41
C ALA A 8 5.15 12.82 -5.15
N PHE A 9 6.30 12.26 -5.53
CA PHE A 9 7.61 12.86 -5.33
C PHE A 9 8.19 13.38 -6.64
N PHE A 10 8.74 14.60 -6.59
CA PHE A 10 9.31 15.31 -7.73
C PHE A 10 10.76 15.70 -7.45
N GLY A 11 11.69 14.72 -7.46
CA GLY A 11 13.10 14.94 -7.16
C GLY A 11 13.30 15.55 -5.78
N ASP A 12 13.97 16.71 -5.72
CA ASP A 12 14.20 17.48 -4.48
C ASP A 12 13.02 18.38 -4.08
N ALA A 13 11.92 18.32 -4.80
CA ALA A 13 10.74 19.11 -4.52
C ALA A 13 10.03 18.62 -3.25
N PRO A 14 9.30 19.49 -2.55
CA PRO A 14 8.52 19.09 -1.39
C PRO A 14 7.47 18.04 -1.77
N ILE A 15 7.15 17.21 -0.81
CA ILE A 15 6.10 16.20 -0.93
C ILE A 15 4.76 16.92 -1.06
N TYR A 16 3.99 16.54 -2.07
CA TYR A 16 2.62 17.01 -2.22
C TYR A 16 1.67 16.00 -1.61
N ASP A 17 1.03 16.39 -0.51
CA ASP A 17 -0.09 15.64 0.06
C ASP A 17 -1.35 15.99 -0.71
N TYR A 18 -1.96 14.97 -1.27
CA TYR A 18 -3.28 15.11 -1.88
C TYR A 18 -4.34 14.77 -0.83
N GLU A 19 -5.42 15.55 -0.80
CA GLU A 19 -6.48 15.39 0.19
C GLU A 19 -6.99 13.95 0.30
N ALA A 20 -7.19 13.51 1.52
CA ALA A 20 -7.30 12.11 1.95
C ALA A 20 -8.44 11.29 1.32
N TYR A 21 -9.36 11.89 0.60
CA TYR A 21 -10.52 11.18 0.06
C TYR A 21 -10.49 10.98 -1.45
N THR A 22 -9.51 11.56 -2.12
CA THR A 22 -9.38 11.45 -3.58
C THR A 22 -7.94 11.18 -3.96
N GLN A 23 -7.69 10.00 -4.49
CA GLN A 23 -6.42 9.72 -5.12
C GLN A 23 -6.32 10.53 -6.41
N PRO A 24 -5.25 11.31 -6.62
CA PRO A 24 -5.07 12.01 -7.88
C PRO A 24 -4.82 10.99 -8.99
N THR A 25 -5.47 11.20 -10.11
CA THR A 25 -5.16 10.42 -11.30
C THR A 25 -3.84 10.89 -11.90
N LYS A 26 -3.22 10.02 -12.71
CA LYS A 26 -2.03 10.39 -13.50
C LYS A 26 -2.28 11.65 -14.34
N ALA A 27 -3.47 11.76 -14.96
CA ALA A 27 -3.84 12.94 -15.75
C ALA A 27 -3.90 14.22 -14.92
N GLN A 28 -4.45 14.16 -13.72
CA GLN A 28 -4.49 15.30 -12.80
C GLN A 28 -3.10 15.75 -12.35
N ILE A 29 -2.21 14.81 -12.08
CA ILE A 29 -0.82 15.10 -11.75
C ILE A 29 -0.11 15.79 -12.92
N LEU A 30 -0.26 15.27 -14.14
CA LEU A 30 0.32 15.86 -15.35
C LEU A 30 -0.21 17.27 -15.60
N GLU A 31 -1.52 17.49 -15.44
CA GLU A 31 -2.14 18.80 -15.60
C GLU A 31 -1.60 19.82 -14.59
N ARG A 32 -1.45 19.40 -13.33
CA ARG A 32 -1.01 20.28 -12.25
C ARG A 32 0.49 20.56 -12.26
N GLU A 33 1.31 19.53 -12.50
CA GLU A 33 2.76 19.62 -12.33
C GLU A 33 3.53 19.70 -13.67
N GLY A 34 2.88 19.44 -14.79
CA GLY A 34 3.49 19.50 -16.12
C GLY A 34 4.41 18.33 -16.45
N ARG A 35 4.60 17.37 -15.53
CA ARG A 35 5.40 16.15 -15.73
C ARG A 35 4.95 15.03 -14.82
N LEU A 36 5.39 13.81 -15.08
CA LEU A 36 5.19 12.67 -14.19
C LEU A 36 6.09 12.77 -12.95
N PRO A 37 5.66 12.24 -11.81
CA PRO A 37 6.49 12.17 -10.61
C PRO A 37 7.65 11.19 -10.80
N ASP A 38 8.70 11.37 -9.99
CA ASP A 38 9.81 10.41 -9.94
C ASP A 38 9.42 9.13 -9.19
N ALA A 39 8.56 9.26 -8.20
CA ALA A 39 8.04 8.13 -7.45
C ALA A 39 6.62 8.40 -6.94
N VAL A 40 5.88 7.32 -6.77
CA VAL A 40 4.55 7.32 -6.13
C VAL A 40 4.58 6.35 -4.96
N ILE A 41 4.16 6.83 -3.79
CA ILE A 41 4.09 6.02 -2.57
C ILE A 41 2.64 5.85 -2.17
N ALA A 42 2.25 4.64 -1.82
CA ALA A 42 0.92 4.33 -1.31
C ALA A 42 0.97 3.36 -0.14
N CYS A 43 0.08 3.55 0.83
CA CYS A 43 -0.11 2.61 1.91
C CYS A 43 -0.78 1.33 1.40
N VAL A 44 -0.34 0.21 1.95
CA VAL A 44 -0.87 -1.12 1.63
C VAL A 44 -1.53 -1.72 2.86
N GLY A 45 -2.87 -1.73 2.87
CA GLY A 45 -3.67 -2.51 3.78
C GLY A 45 -4.19 -3.74 3.06
N GLY A 46 -5.47 -3.77 2.69
CA GLY A 46 -6.03 -4.80 1.81
C GLY A 46 -5.54 -4.73 0.35
N GLY A 47 -4.90 -3.64 -0.03
CA GLY A 47 -4.30 -3.44 -1.35
C GLY A 47 -5.07 -2.50 -2.28
N SER A 48 -6.31 -2.16 -1.96
CA SER A 48 -7.16 -1.33 -2.84
C SER A 48 -6.61 0.07 -3.08
N ASN A 49 -6.07 0.71 -2.05
CA ASN A 49 -5.44 2.03 -2.17
C ASN A 49 -4.23 2.00 -3.11
N ALA A 50 -3.34 1.04 -2.91
CA ALA A 50 -2.15 0.89 -3.74
C ALA A 50 -2.50 0.55 -5.19
N ILE A 51 -3.46 -0.36 -5.40
CA ILE A 51 -3.94 -0.71 -6.74
C ILE A 51 -4.50 0.52 -7.45
N GLY A 52 -5.37 1.26 -6.78
CA GLY A 52 -5.98 2.46 -7.35
C GLY A 52 -4.94 3.52 -7.73
N MET A 53 -3.92 3.69 -6.89
CA MET A 53 -2.87 4.67 -7.15
C MET A 53 -1.86 4.23 -8.21
N PHE A 54 -1.45 2.96 -8.17
CA PHE A 54 -0.38 2.47 -9.05
C PHE A 54 -0.84 2.08 -10.45
N ALA A 55 -2.12 1.77 -10.65
CA ALA A 55 -2.64 1.23 -11.90
C ALA A 55 -2.25 2.06 -13.13
N ASP A 56 -2.41 3.38 -13.05
CA ASP A 56 -2.10 4.28 -14.16
C ASP A 56 -0.59 4.45 -14.42
N PHE A 57 0.25 4.08 -13.45
CA PHE A 57 1.70 4.23 -13.54
C PHE A 57 2.45 2.93 -13.83
N ILE A 58 1.73 1.81 -13.92
CA ILE A 58 2.37 0.48 -13.99
C ILE A 58 3.25 0.30 -15.22
N ASN A 59 2.92 1.02 -16.30
CA ASN A 59 3.68 1.01 -17.55
C ASN A 59 4.69 2.16 -17.67
N GLU A 60 4.78 3.01 -16.64
CA GLU A 60 5.71 4.14 -16.61
C GLU A 60 7.02 3.70 -15.98
N THR A 61 7.97 3.29 -16.82
CA THR A 61 9.24 2.69 -16.35
C THR A 61 10.13 3.65 -15.57
N ASN A 62 9.91 4.96 -15.70
CA ASN A 62 10.68 6.00 -15.01
C ASN A 62 10.04 6.45 -13.69
N VAL A 63 8.87 5.92 -13.34
CA VAL A 63 8.19 6.23 -12.08
C VAL A 63 8.38 5.09 -11.09
N GLY A 64 9.00 5.37 -9.96
CA GLY A 64 9.12 4.39 -8.88
C GLY A 64 7.77 4.17 -8.19
N LEU A 65 7.39 2.92 -7.94
CA LEU A 65 6.18 2.57 -7.21
C LEU A 65 6.57 1.94 -5.87
N ILE A 66 6.18 2.58 -4.77
CA ILE A 66 6.57 2.19 -3.42
C ILE A 66 5.33 1.92 -2.58
N GLY A 67 5.13 0.65 -2.21
CA GLY A 67 4.09 0.26 -1.27
C GLY A 67 4.64 0.24 0.16
N VAL A 68 3.87 0.78 1.10
CA VAL A 68 4.25 0.84 2.51
C VAL A 68 3.22 0.09 3.35
N GLU A 69 3.66 -0.98 4.00
CA GLU A 69 2.86 -1.76 4.93
C GLU A 69 3.10 -1.31 6.38
N PRO A 70 2.10 -1.42 7.28
CA PRO A 70 2.27 -1.03 8.67
C PRO A 70 3.16 -1.98 9.43
N GLY A 71 4.21 -1.44 10.06
CA GLY A 71 5.13 -2.18 10.93
C GLY A 71 4.59 -2.43 12.33
N GLY A 72 3.49 -1.80 12.72
CA GLY A 72 2.88 -1.96 14.04
C GLY A 72 3.84 -1.65 15.19
N HIS A 73 3.89 -2.57 16.15
CA HIS A 73 4.84 -2.51 17.27
C HIS A 73 6.22 -3.09 16.93
N GLY A 74 6.43 -3.47 15.69
CA GLY A 74 7.65 -4.10 15.20
C GLY A 74 7.37 -5.46 14.59
N ILE A 75 8.04 -5.77 13.50
CA ILE A 75 7.84 -7.04 12.77
C ILE A 75 8.15 -8.24 13.68
N GLU A 76 9.19 -8.11 14.50
CA GLU A 76 9.64 -9.13 15.43
C GLU A 76 8.63 -9.46 16.54
N THR A 77 7.70 -8.56 16.82
CA THR A 77 6.66 -8.79 17.84
C THR A 77 5.50 -9.64 17.33
N GLY A 78 5.36 -9.78 16.00
CA GLY A 78 4.17 -10.35 15.37
C GLY A 78 2.97 -9.40 15.32
N GLU A 79 3.03 -8.27 16.01
CA GLU A 79 1.98 -7.26 16.04
C GLU A 79 2.21 -6.20 14.95
N HIS A 80 1.91 -6.59 13.72
CA HIS A 80 2.07 -5.75 12.51
C HIS A 80 0.99 -6.08 11.48
N GLY A 81 0.94 -5.31 10.41
CA GLY A 81 0.04 -5.53 9.28
C GLY A 81 0.80 -5.55 7.94
N ALA A 82 1.91 -6.30 7.90
CA ALA A 82 2.79 -6.39 6.74
C ALA A 82 2.83 -7.80 6.11
N PRO A 83 1.68 -8.35 5.66
CA PRO A 83 1.61 -9.70 5.13
C PRO A 83 2.29 -9.86 3.77
N LEU A 84 2.41 -8.80 2.99
CA LEU A 84 3.03 -8.88 1.66
C LEU A 84 4.52 -9.23 1.78
N LYS A 85 5.21 -8.60 2.71
CA LYS A 85 6.65 -8.82 2.92
C LYS A 85 6.95 -9.93 3.93
N HIS A 86 6.15 -10.07 4.96
CA HIS A 86 6.43 -10.94 6.10
C HIS A 86 5.40 -12.06 6.30
N GLY A 87 4.34 -12.09 5.49
CA GLY A 87 3.37 -13.17 5.48
C GLY A 87 3.78 -14.34 4.58
N ARG A 88 2.92 -15.34 4.55
CA ARG A 88 3.03 -16.51 3.65
C ARG A 88 1.77 -16.64 2.83
N VAL A 89 1.87 -17.24 1.65
CA VAL A 89 0.70 -17.50 0.83
C VAL A 89 -0.21 -18.52 1.52
N GLY A 90 -1.47 -18.17 1.65
CA GLY A 90 -2.51 -19.00 2.25
C GLY A 90 -3.87 -18.71 1.61
N ILE A 91 -4.93 -19.25 2.23
CA ILE A 91 -6.30 -19.02 1.79
C ILE A 91 -7.00 -18.10 2.79
N TYR A 92 -7.44 -16.94 2.30
CA TYR A 92 -8.15 -15.94 3.07
C TYR A 92 -9.52 -15.67 2.41
N PHE A 93 -10.59 -16.05 3.07
CA PHE A 93 -11.96 -15.97 2.52
C PHE A 93 -12.08 -16.52 1.09
N GLY A 94 -11.51 -17.72 0.86
CA GLY A 94 -11.52 -18.35 -0.46
C GLY A 94 -10.51 -17.81 -1.47
N MET A 95 -9.74 -16.79 -1.10
CA MET A 95 -8.74 -16.16 -1.93
C MET A 95 -7.33 -16.65 -1.57
N LYS A 96 -6.57 -17.05 -2.57
CA LYS A 96 -5.14 -17.37 -2.39
C LYS A 96 -4.32 -16.08 -2.42
N ALA A 97 -3.78 -15.70 -1.28
CA ALA A 97 -3.08 -14.42 -1.11
C ALA A 97 -2.00 -14.51 -0.03
N PRO A 98 -1.03 -13.58 -0.02
CA PRO A 98 -0.16 -13.39 1.12
C PRO A 98 -0.98 -13.04 2.35
N MET A 99 -0.71 -13.69 3.47
CA MET A 99 -1.44 -13.46 4.71
C MET A 99 -0.57 -13.75 5.93
N MET A 100 -0.92 -13.11 7.05
CA MET A 100 -0.38 -13.45 8.35
C MET A 100 -1.03 -14.74 8.83
N GLN A 101 -0.22 -15.73 9.16
CA GLN A 101 -0.72 -17.04 9.58
C GLN A 101 0.26 -17.73 10.52
N THR A 102 -0.29 -18.54 11.41
CA THR A 102 0.48 -19.44 12.27
C THR A 102 1.17 -20.53 11.45
N GLU A 103 2.02 -21.31 12.09
CA GLU A 103 2.67 -22.49 11.46
C GLU A 103 1.64 -23.48 10.91
N ASP A 104 0.50 -23.61 11.60
CA ASP A 104 -0.60 -24.50 11.21
C ASP A 104 -1.50 -23.92 10.11
N GLY A 105 -1.20 -22.72 9.61
CA GLY A 105 -1.98 -22.07 8.56
C GLY A 105 -3.24 -21.34 9.03
N GLN A 106 -3.43 -21.15 10.32
CA GLN A 106 -4.52 -20.35 10.85
C GLN A 106 -4.22 -18.85 10.65
N ILE A 107 -5.26 -18.06 10.40
CA ILE A 107 -5.14 -16.61 10.25
C ILE A 107 -4.69 -16.01 11.59
N GLU A 108 -3.61 -15.23 11.57
CA GLU A 108 -3.20 -14.40 12.69
C GLU A 108 -3.83 -13.02 12.61
N GLU A 109 -4.09 -12.41 13.76
CA GLU A 109 -4.54 -11.04 13.82
C GLU A 109 -3.43 -10.08 13.39
N SER A 110 -3.79 -9.11 12.57
CA SER A 110 -2.94 -7.98 12.25
C SER A 110 -3.02 -6.92 13.34
N TYR A 111 -2.03 -6.03 13.35
CA TYR A 111 -2.05 -4.85 14.19
C TYR A 111 -1.60 -3.62 13.41
N SER A 112 -2.38 -2.58 13.47
CA SER A 112 -2.03 -1.24 13.00
C SER A 112 -2.81 -0.21 13.80
N ILE A 113 -2.17 0.92 14.09
CA ILE A 113 -2.85 2.08 14.68
C ILE A 113 -3.84 2.69 13.68
N SER A 114 -3.62 2.50 12.40
CA SER A 114 -4.55 2.88 11.34
C SER A 114 -5.51 1.74 11.08
N ALA A 115 -6.80 1.96 11.34
CA ALA A 115 -7.84 0.96 11.12
C ALA A 115 -7.93 0.51 9.65
N GLY A 116 -7.68 1.42 8.71
CA GLY A 116 -7.68 1.12 7.28
C GLY A 116 -6.51 0.24 6.82
N LEU A 117 -5.47 0.13 7.62
CA LEU A 117 -4.29 -0.70 7.35
C LEU A 117 -4.20 -1.93 8.26
N ASP A 118 -5.16 -2.12 9.14
CA ASP A 118 -5.22 -3.25 10.06
C ASP A 118 -5.88 -4.45 9.37
N PHE A 119 -5.11 -5.11 8.53
CA PHE A 119 -5.59 -6.21 7.70
C PHE A 119 -4.53 -7.32 7.60
N PRO A 120 -4.92 -8.59 7.82
CA PRO A 120 -3.95 -9.70 7.85
C PRO A 120 -3.59 -10.25 6.47
N SER A 121 -4.17 -9.73 5.39
CA SER A 121 -3.93 -10.19 4.02
C SER A 121 -3.98 -9.06 3.02
N VAL A 122 -3.30 -9.24 1.89
CA VAL A 122 -3.32 -8.30 0.76
C VAL A 122 -3.95 -8.97 -0.44
N GLY A 123 -4.91 -8.28 -1.08
CA GLY A 123 -5.50 -8.74 -2.33
C GLY A 123 -4.45 -8.88 -3.42
N ARG A 124 -4.57 -9.94 -4.21
CA ARG A 124 -3.66 -10.17 -5.32
C ARG A 124 -3.98 -9.21 -6.46
N VAL A 125 -3.00 -8.43 -6.86
CA VAL A 125 -2.99 -7.74 -8.15
C VAL A 125 -2.41 -8.73 -9.14
N SER A 126 -3.22 -9.14 -10.08
CA SER A 126 -2.75 -9.98 -11.19
C SER A 126 -1.94 -9.17 -12.18
#